data_54a4c0ef589bdb75c15b1af9b657ec2e
#
_entry.id   54a4c0ef589bdb75c15b1af9b657ec2e
#
_cell.length_a   1.000
_cell.length_b   1.000
_cell.length_c   1.000
_cell.angle_alpha   90.00
_cell.angle_beta   90.00
_cell.angle_gamma   90.00
#
_symmetry.space_group_name_H-M   'P 1'
#
loop_
_entity.id
_entity.type
_entity.pdbx_description
1 polymer ?
#
loop_
_entity_poly.entity_id
_entity_poly.type
_entity_poly.pdbx_seq_one_letter_code
_entity_poly.pdbx_strand_id
1 'polypeptide(L)'
;MNTTRILWADDEINLLKPYIIFLQEKGYTVTPVNNGQDAIDACREEQFDIVFLDENMPGLSGLEVLQEIKTLQPTLPVVMITKSEEEHIMEQAIGQKIADYLIKPVNPSQILLCLKKHIHQREIVEEHTNTTYRQEFSDITYMIDTASTIEEWMAVERTLTYWELELENVDSAMHDMLRMQREQANNAFAKFIAKNYEGWWSTPATRPILSQDVMKKYVFPLVDEGEKVFFVVIDNFRYDQWKMIQPLLSEWFTIKDEQMYTSILPTATQYARNAIFAGLSPLQIQEMYPHLWIDEDEEESKNNNEEALIQTQLDRFRKRYGYTYYKVNESDFCEKITRQFKALKTPLNIVILNFIDMLSHSRTDSKMMRELANDDAAYRSLTL
;
A
#
# COMPACT_ATOMS: atom_id res chain seq x y z
N MET A 1 21.87 13.65 -19.81
CA MET A 1 21.12 12.38 -19.90
C MET A 1 22.15 11.25 -19.92
N ASN A 2 22.11 10.35 -18.98
CA ASN A 2 22.99 9.17 -19.02
C ASN A 2 22.52 8.29 -20.18
N THR A 3 23.45 7.95 -21.06
CA THR A 3 23.16 7.08 -22.21
C THR A 3 23.05 5.65 -21.71
N THR A 4 21.93 4.97 -21.95
CA THR A 4 21.71 3.57 -21.55
C THR A 4 22.77 2.66 -22.17
N ARG A 5 23.44 1.87 -21.35
CA ARG A 5 24.57 1.00 -21.69
C ARG A 5 24.11 -0.45 -21.77
N ILE A 6 24.25 -1.04 -22.94
CA ILE A 6 23.83 -2.41 -23.26
C ILE A 6 25.07 -3.28 -23.47
N LEU A 7 25.17 -4.39 -22.76
CA LEU A 7 26.09 -5.45 -23.13
C LEU A 7 25.36 -6.47 -24.01
N TRP A 8 25.96 -6.84 -25.15
CA TRP A 8 25.39 -7.86 -26.03
C TRP A 8 26.40 -8.95 -26.32
N ALA A 9 26.16 -10.12 -25.77
CA ALA A 9 26.98 -11.33 -25.94
C ALA A 9 26.30 -12.30 -26.91
N ASP A 10 26.95 -12.58 -28.05
CA ASP A 10 26.46 -13.49 -29.09
C ASP A 10 27.66 -13.95 -29.92
N ASP A 11 27.83 -15.25 -30.15
CA ASP A 11 28.94 -15.79 -30.92
C ASP A 11 28.92 -15.32 -32.38
N GLU A 12 27.77 -15.02 -32.91
CA GLU A 12 27.54 -14.42 -34.24
C GLU A 12 27.41 -12.89 -34.21
N ILE A 13 27.93 -12.20 -33.19
CA ILE A 13 27.75 -10.75 -32.95
C ILE A 13 28.13 -9.88 -34.15
N ASN A 14 29.06 -10.35 -35.00
CA ASN A 14 29.44 -9.65 -36.22
C ASN A 14 28.30 -9.57 -37.26
N LEU A 15 27.38 -10.54 -37.25
CA LEU A 15 26.19 -10.54 -38.10
C LEU A 15 25.11 -9.58 -37.56
N LEU A 16 25.20 -9.21 -36.28
CA LEU A 16 24.26 -8.33 -35.61
C LEU A 16 24.65 -6.83 -35.69
N LYS A 17 25.74 -6.49 -36.41
CA LYS A 17 26.14 -5.09 -36.62
C LYS A 17 25.02 -4.12 -37.08
N PRO A 18 24.10 -4.52 -37.97
CA PRO A 18 22.97 -3.64 -38.38
C PRO A 18 22.06 -3.29 -37.18
N TYR A 19 21.87 -4.24 -36.23
CA TYR A 19 21.07 -4.04 -35.03
C TYR A 19 21.77 -3.11 -34.03
N ILE A 20 23.10 -3.29 -33.90
CA ILE A 20 23.91 -2.44 -33.03
C ILE A 20 23.87 -0.98 -33.54
N ILE A 21 24.06 -0.76 -34.85
CA ILE A 21 23.98 0.57 -35.46
C ILE A 21 22.61 1.19 -35.24
N PHE A 22 21.54 0.42 -35.46
CA PHE A 22 20.17 0.87 -35.23
C PHE A 22 19.94 1.31 -33.76
N LEU A 23 20.45 0.56 -32.78
CA LEU A 23 20.36 0.93 -31.37
C LEU A 23 21.18 2.18 -31.04
N GLN A 24 22.37 2.31 -31.63
CA GLN A 24 23.22 3.50 -31.48
C GLN A 24 22.56 4.77 -32.07
N GLU A 25 21.88 4.66 -33.21
CA GLU A 25 21.07 5.75 -33.78
C GLU A 25 19.88 6.14 -32.87
N LYS A 26 19.41 5.22 -32.04
CA LYS A 26 18.37 5.47 -31.03
C LYS A 26 18.90 6.02 -29.71
N GLY A 27 20.22 6.25 -29.59
CA GLY A 27 20.85 6.85 -28.43
C GLY A 27 21.32 5.84 -27.36
N TYR A 28 21.37 4.55 -27.69
CA TYR A 28 21.91 3.50 -26.80
C TYR A 28 23.41 3.32 -27.05
N THR A 29 24.16 2.97 -26.01
CA THR A 29 25.56 2.53 -26.14
C THR A 29 25.61 1.02 -26.04
N VAL A 30 26.09 0.35 -27.09
CA VAL A 30 26.15 -1.12 -27.13
C VAL A 30 27.61 -1.56 -27.10
N THR A 31 27.95 -2.42 -26.13
CA THR A 31 29.22 -3.11 -26.01
C THR A 31 29.06 -4.55 -26.51
N PRO A 32 29.53 -4.89 -27.72
CA PRO A 32 29.38 -6.22 -28.28
C PRO A 32 30.53 -7.12 -27.82
N VAL A 33 30.20 -8.35 -27.40
CA VAL A 33 31.19 -9.41 -27.10
C VAL A 33 30.78 -10.71 -27.77
N ASN A 34 31.74 -11.60 -28.08
CA ASN A 34 31.50 -12.79 -28.89
C ASN A 34 31.56 -14.12 -28.14
N ASN A 35 31.71 -14.06 -26.82
CA ASN A 35 31.73 -15.25 -25.95
C ASN A 35 31.30 -14.90 -24.51
N GLY A 36 31.03 -15.95 -23.73
CA GLY A 36 30.51 -15.80 -22.36
C GLY A 36 31.54 -15.25 -21.38
N GLN A 37 32.83 -15.60 -21.56
CA GLN A 37 33.90 -15.14 -20.66
C GLN A 37 34.08 -13.61 -20.78
N ASP A 38 34.14 -13.08 -22.01
CA ASP A 38 34.26 -11.65 -22.23
C ASP A 38 33.04 -10.90 -21.67
N ALA A 39 31.82 -11.51 -21.70
CA ALA A 39 30.65 -10.92 -21.10
C ALA A 39 30.75 -10.80 -19.57
N ILE A 40 31.27 -11.83 -18.91
CA ILE A 40 31.48 -11.82 -17.45
C ILE A 40 32.56 -10.79 -17.09
N ASP A 41 33.68 -10.75 -17.84
CA ASP A 41 34.76 -9.81 -17.58
C ASP A 41 34.32 -8.36 -17.82
N ALA A 42 33.56 -8.11 -18.87
CA ALA A 42 32.94 -6.79 -19.10
C ALA A 42 32.05 -6.36 -17.92
N CYS A 43 31.22 -7.24 -17.37
CA CYS A 43 30.38 -6.96 -16.20
C CYS A 43 31.19 -6.74 -14.89
N ARG A 44 32.43 -7.19 -14.83
CA ARG A 44 33.35 -6.90 -13.71
C ARG A 44 33.98 -5.52 -13.81
N GLU A 45 34.32 -5.12 -15.03
CA GLU A 45 35.07 -3.90 -15.30
C GLU A 45 34.15 -2.67 -15.46
N GLU A 46 32.95 -2.87 -16.00
CA GLU A 46 32.01 -1.80 -16.35
C GLU A 46 30.60 -2.06 -15.83
N GLN A 47 29.82 -0.99 -15.71
CA GLN A 47 28.41 -1.09 -15.36
C GLN A 47 27.52 -1.00 -16.62
N PHE A 48 26.56 -1.91 -16.71
CA PHE A 48 25.56 -1.95 -17.75
C PHE A 48 24.16 -1.79 -17.15
N ASP A 49 23.22 -1.30 -17.95
CA ASP A 49 21.82 -1.17 -17.59
C ASP A 49 21.01 -2.42 -17.96
N ILE A 50 21.48 -3.17 -18.97
CA ILE A 50 20.88 -4.44 -19.42
C ILE A 50 21.89 -5.29 -20.18
N VAL A 51 21.73 -6.61 -20.13
CA VAL A 51 22.51 -7.58 -20.89
C VAL A 51 21.60 -8.36 -21.83
N PHE A 52 21.96 -8.42 -23.12
CA PHE A 52 21.43 -9.40 -24.08
C PHE A 52 22.44 -10.55 -24.18
N LEU A 53 21.97 -11.78 -23.95
CA LEU A 53 22.83 -12.93 -23.79
C LEU A 53 22.34 -14.09 -24.67
N ASP A 54 23.14 -14.48 -25.65
CA ASP A 54 22.86 -15.70 -26.41
C ASP A 54 23.09 -16.93 -25.55
N GLU A 55 22.25 -17.93 -25.75
CA GLU A 55 22.38 -19.18 -25.01
C GLU A 55 23.51 -20.05 -25.52
N ASN A 56 23.69 -20.11 -26.84
CA ASN A 56 24.60 -21.01 -27.49
C ASN A 56 25.91 -20.31 -27.85
N MET A 57 26.82 -20.18 -26.89
CA MET A 57 28.15 -19.59 -27.07
C MET A 57 29.26 -20.61 -26.88
N PRO A 58 30.43 -20.45 -27.57
CA PRO A 58 31.58 -21.31 -27.34
C PRO A 58 32.12 -21.17 -25.92
N GLY A 59 32.39 -22.28 -25.26
CA GLY A 59 33.00 -22.35 -23.93
C GLY A 59 31.94 -22.37 -22.82
N LEU A 60 31.40 -21.26 -22.44
CA LEU A 60 30.35 -21.15 -21.42
C LEU A 60 28.96 -21.00 -22.10
N SER A 61 27.99 -21.78 -21.66
CA SER A 61 26.60 -21.60 -22.07
C SER A 61 26.00 -20.29 -21.53
N GLY A 62 24.97 -19.76 -22.18
CA GLY A 62 24.28 -18.57 -21.71
C GLY A 62 23.74 -18.71 -20.28
N LEU A 63 23.29 -19.90 -19.87
CA LEU A 63 22.83 -20.16 -18.51
C LEU A 63 23.97 -20.07 -17.48
N GLU A 64 25.15 -20.59 -17.79
CA GLU A 64 26.32 -20.48 -16.91
C GLU A 64 26.77 -19.03 -16.76
N VAL A 65 26.78 -18.28 -17.88
CA VAL A 65 27.12 -16.84 -17.88
C VAL A 65 26.06 -16.03 -17.08
N LEU A 66 24.76 -16.35 -17.24
CA LEU A 66 23.67 -15.74 -16.48
C LEU A 66 23.90 -15.91 -14.97
N GLN A 67 24.24 -17.12 -14.53
CA GLN A 67 24.48 -17.40 -13.11
C GLN A 67 25.64 -16.57 -12.55
N GLU A 68 26.73 -16.46 -13.29
CA GLU A 68 27.91 -15.66 -12.90
C GLU A 68 27.56 -14.16 -12.85
N ILE A 69 26.89 -13.64 -13.88
CA ILE A 69 26.45 -12.22 -13.92
C ILE A 69 25.51 -11.93 -12.76
N LYS A 70 24.53 -12.81 -12.47
CA LYS A 70 23.61 -12.62 -11.35
C LYS A 70 24.28 -12.71 -9.98
N THR A 71 25.38 -13.44 -9.88
CA THR A 71 26.20 -13.48 -8.66
C THR A 71 26.96 -12.17 -8.46
N LEU A 72 27.49 -11.59 -9.54
CA LEU A 72 28.21 -10.31 -9.52
C LEU A 72 27.27 -9.12 -9.33
N GLN A 73 26.16 -9.10 -10.06
CA GLN A 73 25.19 -8.00 -10.13
C GLN A 73 23.76 -8.56 -10.08
N PRO A 74 23.19 -8.85 -8.90
CA PRO A 74 21.88 -9.52 -8.75
C PRO A 74 20.70 -8.76 -9.39
N THR A 75 20.79 -7.44 -9.44
CA THR A 75 19.73 -6.55 -9.96
C THR A 75 19.84 -6.24 -11.45
N LEU A 76 20.98 -6.55 -12.10
CA LEU A 76 21.20 -6.29 -13.52
C LEU A 76 20.22 -7.11 -14.37
N PRO A 77 19.36 -6.47 -15.20
CA PRO A 77 18.47 -7.19 -16.09
C PRO A 77 19.26 -7.98 -17.14
N VAL A 78 18.98 -9.26 -17.26
CA VAL A 78 19.56 -10.13 -18.29
C VAL A 78 18.43 -10.71 -19.13
N VAL A 79 18.53 -10.54 -20.45
CA VAL A 79 17.59 -11.02 -21.44
C VAL A 79 18.26 -12.15 -22.23
N MET A 80 17.70 -13.34 -22.14
CA MET A 80 18.20 -14.47 -22.92
C MET A 80 17.70 -14.41 -24.35
N ILE A 81 18.60 -14.65 -25.33
CA ILE A 81 18.25 -14.77 -26.74
C ILE A 81 18.64 -16.16 -27.23
N THR A 82 17.71 -16.91 -27.78
CA THR A 82 17.97 -18.32 -28.14
C THR A 82 17.27 -18.74 -29.43
N LYS A 83 17.74 -19.81 -30.04
CA LYS A 83 17.10 -20.47 -31.22
C LYS A 83 16.10 -21.55 -30.78
N SER A 84 16.05 -21.91 -29.51
CA SER A 84 15.27 -23.04 -29.02
C SER A 84 14.01 -22.59 -28.28
N GLU A 85 12.89 -23.25 -28.55
CA GLU A 85 11.65 -23.18 -27.78
C GLU A 85 11.60 -24.28 -26.69
N GLU A 86 12.74 -24.85 -26.30
CA GLU A 86 12.80 -25.90 -25.31
C GLU A 86 12.36 -25.41 -23.95
N GLU A 87 11.22 -25.90 -23.49
CA GLU A 87 10.55 -25.51 -22.24
C GLU A 87 11.49 -25.61 -21.02
N HIS A 88 12.33 -26.64 -20.99
CA HIS A 88 13.30 -26.89 -19.93
C HIS A 88 14.38 -25.78 -19.80
N ILE A 89 14.85 -25.19 -20.90
CA ILE A 89 15.82 -24.10 -20.88
C ILE A 89 15.14 -22.82 -20.38
N MET A 90 13.91 -22.57 -20.82
CA MET A 90 13.10 -21.45 -20.33
C MET A 90 12.85 -21.55 -18.83
N GLU A 91 12.48 -22.73 -18.33
CA GLU A 91 12.27 -22.97 -16.90
C GLU A 91 13.54 -22.74 -16.08
N GLN A 92 14.69 -23.21 -16.55
CA GLN A 92 15.96 -22.98 -15.87
C GLN A 92 16.33 -21.49 -15.84
N ALA A 93 16.19 -20.79 -16.97
CA ALA A 93 16.47 -19.36 -17.06
C ALA A 93 15.55 -18.53 -16.15
N ILE A 94 14.24 -18.85 -16.09
CA ILE A 94 13.28 -18.26 -15.17
C ILE A 94 13.69 -18.52 -13.71
N GLY A 95 14.11 -19.75 -13.39
CA GLY A 95 14.63 -20.11 -12.06
C GLY A 95 15.85 -19.30 -11.65
N GLN A 96 16.66 -18.86 -12.60
CA GLN A 96 17.83 -17.99 -12.40
C GLN A 96 17.49 -16.49 -12.50
N LYS A 97 16.20 -16.11 -12.49
CA LYS A 97 15.72 -14.72 -12.46
C LYS A 97 16.14 -13.90 -13.68
N ILE A 98 15.98 -14.44 -14.90
CA ILE A 98 16.08 -13.62 -16.11
C ILE A 98 15.02 -12.52 -16.12
N ALA A 99 15.34 -11.40 -16.80
CA ALA A 99 14.40 -10.30 -17.00
C ALA A 99 13.39 -10.60 -18.11
N ASP A 100 13.86 -11.20 -19.22
CA ASP A 100 13.04 -11.56 -20.38
C ASP A 100 13.70 -12.65 -21.23
N TYR A 101 12.96 -13.13 -22.23
CA TYR A 101 13.37 -14.19 -23.14
C TYR A 101 12.94 -13.86 -24.56
N LEU A 102 13.89 -13.91 -25.50
CA LEU A 102 13.66 -13.63 -26.92
C LEU A 102 14.07 -14.83 -27.78
N ILE A 103 13.25 -15.17 -28.77
CA ILE A 103 13.48 -16.30 -29.68
C ILE A 103 14.03 -15.76 -31.01
N LYS A 104 15.18 -16.34 -31.48
CA LYS A 104 15.73 -16.00 -32.82
C LYS A 104 14.82 -16.53 -33.92
N PRO A 105 14.60 -15.79 -35.01
CA PRO A 105 15.22 -14.52 -35.35
C PRO A 105 14.57 -13.32 -34.63
N VAL A 106 15.39 -12.58 -33.88
CA VAL A 106 14.96 -11.36 -33.17
C VAL A 106 14.97 -10.19 -34.14
N ASN A 107 13.93 -9.36 -34.11
CA ASN A 107 13.92 -8.13 -34.92
C ASN A 107 14.18 -6.88 -34.05
N PRO A 108 14.63 -5.76 -34.66
CA PRO A 108 14.96 -4.55 -33.91
C PRO A 108 13.82 -4.00 -33.06
N SER A 109 12.56 -4.21 -33.47
CA SER A 109 11.38 -3.75 -32.69
C SER A 109 11.18 -4.54 -31.41
N GLN A 110 11.49 -5.85 -31.42
CA GLN A 110 11.43 -6.69 -30.22
C GLN A 110 12.49 -6.26 -29.21
N ILE A 111 13.73 -5.97 -29.67
CA ILE A 111 14.80 -5.47 -28.80
C ILE A 111 14.40 -4.12 -28.19
N LEU A 112 13.88 -3.19 -28.98
CA LEU A 112 13.41 -1.89 -28.49
C LEU A 112 12.27 -2.04 -27.49
N LEU A 113 11.32 -2.96 -27.73
CA LEU A 113 10.23 -3.23 -26.81
C LEU A 113 10.76 -3.77 -25.49
N CYS A 114 11.72 -4.71 -25.55
CA CYS A 114 12.39 -5.27 -24.38
C CYS A 114 13.14 -4.18 -23.58
N LEU A 115 13.90 -3.30 -24.27
CA LEU A 115 14.57 -2.16 -23.63
C LEU A 115 13.56 -1.20 -22.96
N LYS A 116 12.47 -0.87 -23.64
CA LYS A 116 11.41 -0.05 -23.03
C LYS A 116 10.80 -0.70 -21.80
N LYS A 117 10.53 -2.00 -21.87
CA LYS A 117 9.94 -2.76 -20.75
C LYS A 117 10.86 -2.81 -19.52
N HIS A 118 12.18 -2.99 -19.69
CA HIS A 118 13.09 -3.26 -18.57
C HIS A 118 13.88 -2.04 -18.10
N ILE A 119 14.05 -1.03 -18.94
CA ILE A 119 14.82 0.18 -18.62
C ILE A 119 13.93 1.40 -18.51
N HIS A 120 13.01 1.59 -19.47
CA HIS A 120 12.17 2.80 -19.53
C HIS A 120 10.76 2.59 -18.98
N GLN A 121 10.43 1.41 -18.46
CA GLN A 121 9.09 1.15 -17.90
C GLN A 121 8.72 2.19 -16.84
N ARG A 122 9.66 2.48 -15.95
CA ARG A 122 9.44 3.47 -14.89
C ARG A 122 9.14 4.86 -15.48
N GLU A 123 9.95 5.34 -16.43
CA GLU A 123 9.75 6.64 -17.08
C GLU A 123 8.42 6.71 -17.83
N ILE A 124 8.05 5.63 -18.55
CA ILE A 124 6.79 5.56 -19.30
C ILE A 124 5.59 5.57 -18.36
N VAL A 125 5.65 4.80 -17.26
CA VAL A 125 4.59 4.78 -16.24
C VAL A 125 4.47 6.15 -15.60
N GLU A 126 5.59 6.76 -15.23
CA GLU A 126 5.67 8.08 -14.64
C GLU A 126 5.08 9.17 -15.55
N GLU A 127 5.45 9.20 -16.83
CA GLU A 127 4.90 10.14 -17.81
C GLU A 127 3.39 9.94 -18.00
N HIS A 128 2.93 8.69 -18.06
CA HIS A 128 1.51 8.36 -18.15
C HIS A 128 0.75 8.84 -16.92
N THR A 129 1.24 8.52 -15.71
CA THR A 129 0.64 8.92 -14.43
C THR A 129 0.56 10.44 -14.33
N ASN A 130 1.65 11.15 -14.67
CA ASN A 130 1.68 12.61 -14.71
C ASN A 130 0.65 13.20 -15.67
N THR A 131 0.54 12.63 -16.86
CA THR A 131 -0.41 13.10 -17.89
C THR A 131 -1.85 12.89 -17.43
N THR A 132 -2.15 11.72 -16.87
CA THR A 132 -3.48 11.39 -16.37
C THR A 132 -3.87 12.29 -15.19
N TYR A 133 -2.97 12.50 -14.23
CA TYR A 133 -3.24 13.40 -13.11
C TYR A 133 -3.51 14.84 -13.56
N ARG A 134 -2.73 15.35 -14.53
CA ARG A 134 -2.99 16.69 -15.09
C ARG A 134 -4.36 16.81 -15.75
N GLN A 135 -4.81 15.77 -16.41
CA GLN A 135 -6.15 15.74 -17.03
C GLN A 135 -7.24 15.73 -15.96
N GLU A 136 -7.07 14.96 -14.87
CA GLU A 136 -8.05 14.86 -13.78
C GLU A 136 -7.96 16.02 -12.76
N PHE A 137 -6.92 16.83 -12.80
CA PHE A 137 -6.70 17.91 -11.82
C PHE A 137 -7.91 18.86 -11.71
N SER A 138 -8.50 19.24 -12.84
CA SER A 138 -9.66 20.14 -12.86
C SER A 138 -10.90 19.46 -12.27
N ASP A 139 -11.10 18.17 -12.52
CA ASP A 139 -12.23 17.40 -12.01
C ASP A 139 -12.12 17.20 -10.51
N ILE A 140 -10.91 16.91 -10.00
CA ILE A 140 -10.64 16.81 -8.56
C ILE A 140 -10.92 18.16 -7.87
N THR A 141 -10.44 19.26 -8.45
CA THR A 141 -10.70 20.61 -7.93
C THR A 141 -12.20 20.92 -7.91
N TYR A 142 -12.91 20.56 -8.97
CA TYR A 142 -14.34 20.72 -9.03
C TYR A 142 -15.07 19.88 -7.96
N MET A 143 -14.66 18.63 -7.75
CA MET A 143 -15.19 17.78 -6.67
C MET A 143 -15.01 18.43 -5.30
N ILE A 144 -13.83 18.99 -5.02
CA ILE A 144 -13.53 19.67 -3.75
C ILE A 144 -14.43 20.92 -3.57
N ASP A 145 -14.59 21.72 -4.61
CA ASP A 145 -15.33 22.98 -4.55
C ASP A 145 -16.84 22.79 -4.43
N THR A 146 -17.37 21.68 -4.93
CA THR A 146 -18.81 21.40 -4.97
C THR A 146 -19.29 20.44 -3.90
N ALA A 147 -18.41 19.74 -3.20
CA ALA A 147 -18.76 18.78 -2.18
C ALA A 147 -19.60 19.42 -1.06
N SER A 148 -20.82 18.93 -0.90
CA SER A 148 -21.85 19.44 0.01
C SER A 148 -22.44 18.39 0.94
N THR A 149 -22.18 17.11 0.68
CA THR A 149 -22.60 15.95 1.49
C THR A 149 -21.38 15.19 2.01
N ILE A 150 -21.57 14.39 3.05
CA ILE A 150 -20.48 13.59 3.61
C ILE A 150 -20.01 12.52 2.62
N GLU A 151 -20.91 11.96 1.83
CA GLU A 151 -20.63 10.97 0.80
C GLU A 151 -19.71 11.55 -0.30
N GLU A 152 -19.96 12.79 -0.71
CA GLU A 152 -19.11 13.52 -1.66
C GLU A 152 -17.71 13.77 -1.06
N TRP A 153 -17.60 14.15 0.21
CA TRP A 153 -16.32 14.28 0.91
C TRP A 153 -15.56 12.95 1.05
N MET A 154 -16.28 11.85 1.28
CA MET A 154 -15.67 10.51 1.26
C MET A 154 -15.14 10.14 -0.13
N ALA A 155 -15.82 10.58 -1.20
CA ALA A 155 -15.32 10.39 -2.57
C ALA A 155 -14.06 11.25 -2.83
N VAL A 156 -14.04 12.51 -2.40
CA VAL A 156 -12.85 13.38 -2.46
C VAL A 156 -11.66 12.72 -1.76
N GLU A 157 -11.86 12.19 -0.55
CA GLU A 157 -10.80 11.53 0.21
C GLU A 157 -10.26 10.30 -0.52
N ARG A 158 -11.14 9.45 -1.08
CA ARG A 158 -10.70 8.28 -1.88
C ARG A 158 -9.88 8.70 -3.08
N THR A 159 -10.30 9.74 -3.80
CA THR A 159 -9.61 10.21 -4.99
C THR A 159 -8.25 10.82 -4.66
N LEU A 160 -8.16 11.64 -3.62
CA LEU A 160 -6.88 12.22 -3.19
C LEU A 160 -5.91 11.15 -2.68
N THR A 161 -6.41 10.17 -1.91
CA THR A 161 -5.57 9.05 -1.44
C THR A 161 -5.09 8.18 -2.61
N TYR A 162 -5.94 7.92 -3.61
CA TYR A 162 -5.53 7.21 -4.82
C TYR A 162 -4.35 7.90 -5.50
N TRP A 163 -4.45 9.22 -5.72
CA TRP A 163 -3.37 9.98 -6.35
C TRP A 163 -2.12 10.12 -5.48
N GLU A 164 -2.24 10.15 -4.15
CA GLU A 164 -1.08 10.10 -3.25
C GLU A 164 -0.25 8.82 -3.44
N LEU A 165 -0.92 7.69 -3.63
CA LEU A 165 -0.24 6.40 -3.84
C LEU A 165 0.32 6.28 -5.27
N GLU A 166 -0.43 6.70 -6.28
CA GLU A 166 0.00 6.65 -7.69
C GLU A 166 1.21 7.57 -7.97
N LEU A 167 1.23 8.75 -7.34
CA LEU A 167 2.30 9.71 -7.51
C LEU A 167 3.52 9.46 -6.60
N GLU A 168 3.47 8.50 -5.66
CA GLU A 168 4.53 8.27 -4.67
C GLU A 168 5.92 8.09 -5.29
N ASN A 169 5.99 7.46 -6.45
CA ASN A 169 7.24 7.18 -7.17
C ASN A 169 7.49 8.09 -8.37
N VAL A 170 6.74 9.20 -8.47
CA VAL A 170 6.76 10.14 -9.59
C VAL A 170 7.42 11.46 -9.21
N ASP A 171 7.88 12.26 -10.15
CA ASP A 171 8.65 13.48 -9.93
C ASP A 171 7.89 14.57 -9.13
N SER A 172 8.64 15.38 -8.41
CA SER A 172 8.24 16.32 -7.35
C SER A 172 7.16 17.36 -7.73
N ALA A 173 7.05 17.79 -8.97
CA ALA A 173 6.10 18.84 -9.36
C ALA A 173 4.64 18.43 -9.18
N MET A 174 4.31 17.17 -9.42
CA MET A 174 2.94 16.65 -9.25
C MET A 174 2.58 16.48 -7.77
N HIS A 175 3.56 16.13 -6.93
CA HIS A 175 3.38 16.09 -5.48
C HIS A 175 2.99 17.46 -4.92
N ASP A 176 3.62 18.53 -5.40
CA ASP A 176 3.28 19.89 -4.94
C ASP A 176 1.84 20.27 -5.34
N MET A 177 1.43 19.94 -6.56
CA MET A 177 0.05 20.16 -7.01
C MET A 177 -0.96 19.36 -6.18
N LEU A 178 -0.70 18.09 -5.91
CA LEU A 178 -1.57 17.25 -5.08
C LEU A 178 -1.63 17.76 -3.64
N ARG A 179 -0.49 18.19 -3.07
CA ARG A 179 -0.46 18.79 -1.75
C ARG A 179 -1.33 20.05 -1.66
N MET A 180 -1.29 20.92 -2.68
CA MET A 180 -2.17 22.08 -2.73
C MET A 180 -3.65 21.67 -2.77
N GLN A 181 -4.03 20.65 -3.56
CA GLN A 181 -5.41 20.15 -3.56
C GLN A 181 -5.80 19.54 -2.23
N ARG A 182 -4.90 18.82 -1.56
CA ARG A 182 -5.13 18.27 -0.21
C ARG A 182 -5.35 19.38 0.82
N GLU A 183 -4.57 20.45 0.77
CA GLU A 183 -4.75 21.62 1.64
C GLU A 183 -6.09 22.33 1.36
N GLN A 184 -6.46 22.50 0.09
CA GLN A 184 -7.75 23.05 -0.31
C GLN A 184 -8.91 22.20 0.21
N ALA A 185 -8.83 20.88 0.03
CA ALA A 185 -9.83 19.93 0.52
C ALA A 185 -9.98 19.98 2.04
N ASN A 186 -8.87 19.98 2.78
CA ASN A 186 -8.87 20.07 4.24
C ASN A 186 -9.54 21.37 4.73
N ASN A 187 -9.23 22.50 4.10
CA ASN A 187 -9.83 23.79 4.45
C ASN A 187 -11.33 23.83 4.14
N ALA A 188 -11.76 23.27 3.01
CA ALA A 188 -13.16 23.23 2.63
C ALA A 188 -13.94 22.24 3.50
N PHE A 189 -13.38 21.06 3.78
CA PHE A 189 -13.96 20.06 4.66
C PHE A 189 -14.12 20.59 6.10
N ALA A 190 -13.12 21.30 6.63
CA ALA A 190 -13.23 21.93 7.96
C ALA A 190 -14.43 22.88 8.03
N LYS A 191 -14.67 23.69 6.98
CA LYS A 191 -15.85 24.57 6.91
C LYS A 191 -17.16 23.78 6.81
N PHE A 192 -17.15 22.71 6.03
CA PHE A 192 -18.30 21.80 5.92
C PHE A 192 -18.67 21.19 7.29
N ILE A 193 -17.66 20.67 8.02
CA ILE A 193 -17.86 20.11 9.36
C ILE A 193 -18.35 21.18 10.33
N ALA A 194 -17.72 22.35 10.38
CA ALA A 194 -18.14 23.45 11.26
C ALA A 194 -19.61 23.86 11.05
N LYS A 195 -20.08 23.78 9.81
CA LYS A 195 -21.47 24.14 9.46
C LYS A 195 -22.49 23.05 9.83
N ASN A 196 -22.10 21.77 9.74
CA ASN A 196 -23.07 20.67 9.78
C ASN A 196 -23.01 19.83 11.05
N TYR A 197 -21.86 19.76 11.73
CA TYR A 197 -21.61 18.81 12.82
C TYR A 197 -22.60 18.95 13.99
N GLU A 198 -22.89 20.16 14.43
CA GLU A 198 -23.83 20.40 15.52
C GLU A 198 -25.26 19.95 15.14
N GLY A 199 -25.66 20.19 13.87
CA GLY A 199 -26.94 19.76 13.35
C GLY A 199 -27.14 18.24 13.34
N TRP A 200 -26.06 17.48 13.17
CA TRP A 200 -26.10 16.01 13.17
C TRP A 200 -26.52 15.43 14.55
N TRP A 201 -26.22 16.13 15.63
CA TRP A 201 -26.65 15.70 16.97
C TRP A 201 -28.13 15.98 17.21
N SER A 202 -28.69 16.99 16.55
CA SER A 202 -30.09 17.34 16.65
C SER A 202 -31.01 16.49 15.76
N THR A 203 -30.50 15.90 14.70
CA THR A 203 -31.25 15.10 13.70
C THR A 203 -30.69 13.73 13.46
N PRO A 204 -30.74 12.80 14.43
CA PRO A 204 -30.11 11.47 14.32
C PRO A 204 -30.57 10.62 13.13
N ALA A 205 -31.79 10.86 12.61
CA ALA A 205 -32.34 10.06 11.52
C ALA A 205 -31.72 10.36 10.14
N THR A 206 -31.15 11.54 9.96
CA THR A 206 -30.59 12.01 8.67
C THR A 206 -29.09 12.31 8.72
N ARG A 207 -28.47 12.15 9.89
CA ARG A 207 -27.02 12.37 10.03
C ARG A 207 -26.22 11.21 9.46
N PRO A 208 -24.96 11.44 9.11
CA PRO A 208 -24.04 10.36 8.73
C PRO A 208 -23.83 9.37 9.89
N ILE A 209 -23.32 8.19 9.55
CA ILE A 209 -22.90 7.21 10.56
C ILE A 209 -21.72 7.80 11.33
N LEU A 210 -21.86 7.91 12.64
CA LEU A 210 -20.83 8.39 13.56
C LEU A 210 -20.20 7.20 14.33
N SER A 211 -19.14 7.48 15.08
CA SER A 211 -18.41 6.45 15.84
C SER A 211 -19.32 5.55 16.69
N GLN A 212 -20.30 6.10 17.39
CA GLN A 212 -21.23 5.33 18.24
C GLN A 212 -22.20 4.43 17.46
N ASP A 213 -22.32 4.60 16.15
CA ASP A 213 -23.23 3.81 15.33
C ASP A 213 -22.56 2.57 14.71
N VAL A 214 -21.23 2.49 14.72
CA VAL A 214 -20.44 1.51 13.97
C VAL A 214 -20.83 0.07 14.32
N MET A 215 -20.81 -0.31 15.59
CA MET A 215 -21.13 -1.70 15.98
C MET A 215 -22.60 -2.04 15.67
N LYS A 216 -23.53 -1.12 15.93
CA LYS A 216 -24.95 -1.32 15.63
C LYS A 216 -25.19 -1.49 14.14
N LYS A 217 -24.47 -0.75 13.30
CA LYS A 217 -24.69 -0.73 11.85
C LYS A 217 -24.01 -1.88 11.13
N TYR A 218 -22.78 -2.22 11.53
CA TYR A 218 -21.93 -3.12 10.75
C TYR A 218 -21.62 -4.45 11.45
N VAL A 219 -21.62 -4.50 12.78
CA VAL A 219 -21.20 -5.69 13.53
C VAL A 219 -22.41 -6.53 13.96
N PHE A 220 -23.35 -5.91 14.64
CA PHE A 220 -24.47 -6.65 15.22
C PHE A 220 -25.35 -7.37 14.19
N PRO A 221 -25.67 -6.79 13.03
CA PRO A 221 -26.46 -7.51 12.03
C PRO A 221 -25.82 -8.84 11.58
N LEU A 222 -24.51 -8.86 11.36
CA LEU A 222 -23.81 -10.08 10.97
C LEU A 222 -23.87 -11.17 12.05
N VAL A 223 -23.68 -10.77 13.31
CA VAL A 223 -23.77 -11.72 14.45
C VAL A 223 -25.21 -12.21 14.64
N ASP A 224 -26.21 -11.34 14.45
CA ASP A 224 -27.63 -11.69 14.56
C ASP A 224 -28.06 -12.68 13.45
N GLU A 225 -27.43 -12.62 12.27
CA GLU A 225 -27.60 -13.57 11.16
C GLU A 225 -26.90 -14.90 11.40
N GLY A 226 -26.15 -15.03 12.49
CA GLY A 226 -25.46 -16.26 12.88
C GLY A 226 -24.01 -16.36 12.38
N GLU A 227 -23.49 -15.28 11.79
CA GLU A 227 -22.10 -15.25 11.35
C GLU A 227 -21.13 -15.17 12.54
N LYS A 228 -19.97 -15.80 12.38
CA LYS A 228 -18.86 -15.65 13.31
C LYS A 228 -18.04 -14.42 12.93
N VAL A 229 -18.13 -13.37 13.72
CA VAL A 229 -17.54 -12.06 13.43
C VAL A 229 -16.24 -11.85 14.20
N PHE A 230 -15.20 -11.41 13.48
CA PHE A 230 -14.00 -10.80 14.04
C PHE A 230 -14.05 -9.30 13.77
N PHE A 231 -14.28 -8.52 14.81
CA PHE A 231 -14.23 -7.07 14.73
C PHE A 231 -12.83 -6.60 15.11
N VAL A 232 -11.99 -6.35 14.11
CA VAL A 232 -10.61 -5.91 14.28
C VAL A 232 -10.55 -4.39 14.20
N VAL A 233 -10.07 -3.76 15.24
CA VAL A 233 -9.85 -2.30 15.29
C VAL A 233 -8.35 -2.05 15.30
N ILE A 234 -7.86 -1.39 14.27
CA ILE A 234 -6.46 -0.95 14.16
C ILE A 234 -6.45 0.54 14.50
N ASP A 235 -5.91 0.86 15.66
CA ASP A 235 -5.89 2.23 16.15
C ASP A 235 -4.95 3.12 15.35
N ASN A 236 -5.40 4.35 15.04
CA ASN A 236 -4.65 5.35 14.27
C ASN A 236 -4.23 4.87 12.86
N PHE A 237 -4.95 3.93 12.29
CA PHE A 237 -4.67 3.37 10.97
C PHE A 237 -5.31 4.22 9.88
N ARG A 238 -4.49 4.80 9.01
CA ARG A 238 -4.93 5.72 7.97
C ARG A 238 -5.46 4.97 6.75
N TYR A 239 -6.29 5.64 5.96
CA TYR A 239 -6.88 5.06 4.74
C TYR A 239 -5.83 4.75 3.67
N ASP A 240 -4.80 5.59 3.52
CA ASP A 240 -3.67 5.34 2.62
C ASP A 240 -2.86 4.08 3.02
N GLN A 241 -2.64 3.87 4.33
CA GLN A 241 -2.01 2.66 4.84
C GLN A 241 -2.88 1.42 4.57
N TRP A 242 -4.20 1.53 4.76
CA TRP A 242 -5.13 0.46 4.38
C TRP A 242 -5.00 0.09 2.91
N LYS A 243 -4.96 1.08 2.01
CA LYS A 243 -4.84 0.83 0.56
C LYS A 243 -3.53 0.16 0.18
N MET A 244 -2.44 0.41 0.90
CA MET A 244 -1.16 -0.28 0.69
C MET A 244 -1.19 -1.75 1.11
N ILE A 245 -1.82 -2.08 2.24
CA ILE A 245 -1.86 -3.47 2.72
C ILE A 245 -2.98 -4.29 2.09
N GLN A 246 -4.00 -3.66 1.54
CA GLN A 246 -5.17 -4.31 0.96
C GLN A 246 -4.81 -5.38 -0.09
N PRO A 247 -3.88 -5.16 -1.06
CA PRO A 247 -3.46 -6.18 -2.01
C PRO A 247 -2.84 -7.41 -1.34
N LEU A 248 -2.07 -7.24 -0.27
CA LEU A 248 -1.46 -8.32 0.49
C LEU A 248 -2.50 -9.18 1.21
N LEU A 249 -3.57 -8.55 1.71
CA LEU A 249 -4.67 -9.27 2.36
C LEU A 249 -5.55 -10.01 1.37
N SER A 250 -5.60 -9.62 0.10
CA SER A 250 -6.43 -10.24 -0.93
C SER A 250 -6.06 -11.69 -1.24
N GLU A 251 -4.85 -12.13 -0.89
CA GLU A 251 -4.43 -13.54 -0.97
C GLU A 251 -5.16 -14.42 0.06
N TRP A 252 -5.62 -13.85 1.18
CA TRP A 252 -6.19 -14.57 2.32
C TRP A 252 -7.66 -14.26 2.54
N PHE A 253 -8.12 -13.07 2.12
CA PHE A 253 -9.45 -12.54 2.37
C PHE A 253 -10.09 -11.98 1.11
N THR A 254 -11.39 -12.19 0.97
CA THR A 254 -12.19 -11.50 -0.04
C THR A 254 -12.85 -10.29 0.60
N ILE A 255 -12.53 -9.10 0.11
CA ILE A 255 -13.18 -7.86 0.55
C ILE A 255 -14.55 -7.79 -0.10
N LYS A 256 -15.61 -7.87 0.69
CA LYS A 256 -17.00 -7.81 0.23
C LYS A 256 -17.51 -6.38 0.10
N ASP A 257 -17.08 -5.52 1.00
CA ASP A 257 -17.52 -4.13 1.07
C ASP A 257 -16.45 -3.25 1.73
N GLU A 258 -16.37 -1.99 1.33
CA GLU A 258 -15.50 -0.98 1.90
C GLU A 258 -16.29 0.32 2.09
N GLN A 259 -16.47 0.72 3.34
CA GLN A 259 -17.22 1.91 3.70
C GLN A 259 -16.41 2.83 4.62
N MET A 260 -16.70 4.11 4.57
CA MET A 260 -16.21 5.09 5.52
C MET A 260 -17.33 5.50 6.46
N TYR A 261 -16.99 5.87 7.67
CA TYR A 261 -17.89 6.53 8.61
C TYR A 261 -17.26 7.85 9.10
N THR A 262 -18.06 8.72 9.69
CA THR A 262 -17.58 9.98 10.23
C THR A 262 -17.22 9.81 11.70
N SER A 263 -15.95 10.02 12.05
CA SER A 263 -15.54 10.03 13.46
C SER A 263 -16.19 11.21 14.20
N ILE A 264 -16.50 11.00 15.47
CA ILE A 264 -16.92 12.11 16.35
C ILE A 264 -15.75 13.03 16.65
N LEU A 265 -16.02 14.25 17.03
CA LEU A 265 -15.05 15.24 17.47
C LEU A 265 -15.06 15.39 19.02
N PRO A 266 -13.88 15.45 19.64
CA PRO A 266 -12.56 15.22 19.05
C PRO A 266 -12.35 13.76 18.64
N THR A 267 -11.49 13.55 17.63
CA THR A 267 -11.20 12.21 17.09
C THR A 267 -10.27 11.38 17.97
N ALA A 268 -9.82 11.93 19.09
CA ALA A 268 -8.91 11.26 20.01
C ALA A 268 -9.51 9.91 20.50
N THR A 269 -8.64 8.93 20.71
CA THR A 269 -8.98 7.54 21.03
C THR A 269 -9.96 7.43 22.20
N GLN A 270 -9.75 8.19 23.27
CA GLN A 270 -10.61 8.21 24.45
C GLN A 270 -12.07 8.63 24.20
N TYR A 271 -12.30 9.41 23.14
CA TYR A 271 -13.65 9.81 22.73
C TYR A 271 -14.18 8.91 21.62
N ALA A 272 -13.50 8.87 20.49
CA ALA A 272 -13.99 8.22 19.29
C ALA A 272 -14.06 6.69 19.43
N ARG A 273 -13.00 6.04 19.95
CA ARG A 273 -12.97 4.60 20.11
C ARG A 273 -13.88 4.12 21.26
N ASN A 274 -13.89 4.84 22.38
CA ASN A 274 -14.84 4.55 23.46
C ASN A 274 -16.30 4.71 23.00
N ALA A 275 -16.60 5.68 22.12
CA ALA A 275 -17.93 5.81 21.54
C ALA A 275 -18.32 4.62 20.66
N ILE A 276 -17.37 4.05 19.87
CA ILE A 276 -17.60 2.81 19.10
C ILE A 276 -18.04 1.68 20.02
N PHE A 277 -17.31 1.46 21.11
CA PHE A 277 -17.55 0.35 22.03
C PHE A 277 -18.73 0.58 22.95
N ALA A 278 -18.98 1.82 23.35
CA ALA A 278 -20.15 2.15 24.13
C ALA A 278 -21.45 2.22 23.31
N GLY A 279 -21.37 2.56 22.00
CA GLY A 279 -22.55 2.91 21.21
C GLY A 279 -23.28 4.12 21.76
N LEU A 280 -22.52 5.07 22.33
CA LEU A 280 -22.99 6.30 22.98
C LEU A 280 -22.05 7.46 22.65
N SER A 281 -22.55 8.69 22.75
CA SER A 281 -21.65 9.85 22.75
C SER A 281 -20.82 9.93 24.04
N PRO A 282 -19.68 10.65 24.02
CA PRO A 282 -18.87 10.86 25.24
C PRO A 282 -19.66 11.39 26.42
N LEU A 283 -20.53 12.39 26.18
CA LEU A 283 -21.41 12.93 27.24
C LEU A 283 -22.36 11.86 27.81
N GLN A 284 -22.96 11.06 26.93
CA GLN A 284 -23.84 9.97 27.38
C GLN A 284 -23.07 8.89 28.17
N ILE A 285 -21.81 8.59 27.81
CA ILE A 285 -20.98 7.67 28.58
C ILE A 285 -20.74 8.23 29.99
N GLN A 286 -20.35 9.49 30.08
CA GLN A 286 -20.11 10.17 31.35
C GLN A 286 -21.36 10.20 32.25
N GLU A 287 -22.53 10.50 31.67
CA GLU A 287 -23.79 10.58 32.41
C GLU A 287 -24.32 9.20 32.85
N MET A 288 -24.29 8.20 31.96
CA MET A 288 -24.88 6.89 32.22
C MET A 288 -23.94 5.93 32.96
N TYR A 289 -22.62 6.07 32.73
CA TYR A 289 -21.58 5.19 33.24
C TYR A 289 -20.39 5.98 33.79
N PRO A 290 -20.58 6.88 34.77
CA PRO A 290 -19.50 7.75 35.24
C PRO A 290 -18.28 6.99 35.79
N HIS A 291 -18.49 5.76 36.28
CA HIS A 291 -17.39 4.89 36.76
C HIS A 291 -16.56 4.26 35.64
N LEU A 292 -17.01 4.33 34.39
CA LEU A 292 -16.25 3.90 33.19
C LEU A 292 -15.65 5.07 32.42
N TRP A 293 -15.97 6.31 32.83
CA TRP A 293 -15.39 7.51 32.27
C TRP A 293 -14.10 7.86 33.02
N ILE A 294 -13.06 8.19 32.27
CA ILE A 294 -11.76 8.62 32.82
C ILE A 294 -11.53 10.05 32.32
N ASP A 295 -11.37 10.98 33.24
CA ASP A 295 -11.14 12.40 32.93
C ASP A 295 -9.74 12.66 32.36
N GLU A 296 -9.56 13.82 31.71
CA GLU A 296 -8.32 14.16 31.02
C GLU A 296 -7.12 14.33 31.95
N ASP A 297 -7.36 14.67 33.19
CA ASP A 297 -6.34 14.91 34.21
C ASP A 297 -5.84 13.62 34.90
N GLU A 298 -6.44 12.46 34.61
CA GLU A 298 -6.00 11.20 35.19
C GLU A 298 -4.83 10.60 34.38
N GLU A 299 -3.77 10.19 35.09
CA GLU A 299 -2.58 9.57 34.51
C GLU A 299 -2.82 8.17 33.93
N GLU A 300 -3.98 7.55 34.24
CA GLU A 300 -4.33 6.23 33.77
C GLU A 300 -4.73 6.22 32.31
N SER A 301 -4.48 5.09 31.65
CA SER A 301 -4.88 4.87 30.25
C SER A 301 -6.39 4.99 30.08
N LYS A 302 -6.83 6.02 29.38
CA LYS A 302 -8.24 6.38 29.15
C LYS A 302 -9.05 5.30 28.39
N ASN A 303 -8.40 4.22 27.95
CA ASN A 303 -8.99 3.11 27.22
C ASN A 303 -8.97 1.79 28.02
N ASN A 304 -8.86 1.85 29.34
CA ASN A 304 -8.86 0.65 30.19
C ASN A 304 -10.27 0.02 30.31
N ASN A 305 -11.32 0.82 30.12
CA ASN A 305 -12.71 0.39 30.32
C ASN A 305 -13.44 -0.07 29.04
N GLU A 306 -12.71 -0.26 27.92
CA GLU A 306 -13.30 -0.62 26.62
C GLU A 306 -14.15 -1.89 26.67
N GLU A 307 -13.67 -2.95 27.33
CA GLU A 307 -14.40 -4.20 27.47
C GLU A 307 -15.70 -4.03 28.28
N ALA A 308 -15.66 -3.24 29.35
CA ALA A 308 -16.86 -2.90 30.10
C ALA A 308 -17.86 -2.07 29.30
N LEU A 309 -17.39 -1.13 28.45
CA LEU A 309 -18.25 -0.36 27.55
C LEU A 309 -18.91 -1.24 26.50
N ILE A 310 -18.21 -2.24 25.95
CA ILE A 310 -18.79 -3.24 25.05
C ILE A 310 -19.92 -3.98 25.75
N GLN A 311 -19.71 -4.44 26.96
CA GLN A 311 -20.73 -5.16 27.75
C GLN A 311 -21.98 -4.28 27.94
N THR A 312 -21.80 -3.01 28.30
CA THR A 312 -22.95 -2.08 28.46
C THR A 312 -23.71 -1.87 27.14
N GLN A 313 -23.02 -1.86 26.02
CA GLN A 313 -23.64 -1.74 24.71
C GLN A 313 -24.46 -2.98 24.36
N LEU A 314 -23.86 -4.18 24.53
CA LEU A 314 -24.57 -5.45 24.32
C LEU A 314 -25.84 -5.55 25.18
N ASP A 315 -25.76 -5.19 26.46
CA ASP A 315 -26.89 -5.22 27.39
C ASP A 315 -28.02 -4.26 26.94
N ARG A 316 -27.69 -3.02 26.54
CA ARG A 316 -28.68 -2.03 26.07
C ARG A 316 -29.35 -2.47 24.77
N PHE A 317 -28.62 -3.12 23.86
CA PHE A 317 -29.19 -3.67 22.64
C PHE A 317 -29.76 -5.07 22.80
N ARG A 318 -29.81 -5.61 24.05
CA ARG A 318 -30.31 -6.96 24.40
C ARG A 318 -29.64 -8.08 23.59
N LYS A 319 -28.34 -7.91 23.31
CA LYS A 319 -27.53 -8.92 22.62
C LYS A 319 -27.07 -9.95 23.65
N ARG A 320 -27.50 -11.21 23.47
CA ARG A 320 -27.25 -12.30 24.44
C ARG A 320 -26.19 -13.31 23.97
N TYR A 321 -25.44 -12.98 22.93
CA TYR A 321 -24.34 -13.84 22.47
C TYR A 321 -23.06 -13.56 23.26
N GLY A 322 -22.25 -14.61 23.42
CA GLY A 322 -20.92 -14.45 24.02
C GLY A 322 -19.97 -13.70 23.11
N TYR A 323 -19.02 -13.01 23.69
CA TYR A 323 -17.95 -12.35 22.99
C TYR A 323 -16.59 -12.62 23.64
N THR A 324 -15.52 -12.33 22.90
CA THR A 324 -14.14 -12.24 23.40
C THR A 324 -13.56 -10.88 23.09
N TYR A 325 -12.71 -10.39 23.96
CA TYR A 325 -12.02 -9.12 23.79
C TYR A 325 -10.50 -9.33 23.97
N TYR A 326 -9.72 -8.86 23.01
CA TYR A 326 -8.26 -8.93 23.01
C TYR A 326 -7.67 -7.57 22.65
N LYS A 327 -6.74 -7.09 23.47
CA LYS A 327 -5.97 -5.88 23.22
C LYS A 327 -4.50 -6.26 23.03
N VAL A 328 -3.96 -5.99 21.84
CA VAL A 328 -2.61 -6.40 21.44
C VAL A 328 -1.70 -5.18 21.57
N ASN A 329 -0.81 -5.22 22.54
CA ASN A 329 0.17 -4.17 22.78
C ASN A 329 1.62 -4.61 22.46
N GLU A 330 1.88 -5.91 22.31
CA GLU A 330 3.21 -6.48 22.13
C GLU A 330 3.21 -7.56 21.03
N SER A 331 4.33 -7.72 20.33
CA SER A 331 4.49 -8.66 19.20
C SER A 331 4.31 -10.14 19.61
N ASP A 332 4.75 -10.53 20.79
CA ASP A 332 4.64 -11.91 21.29
C ASP A 332 3.19 -12.37 21.51
N PHE A 333 2.29 -11.40 21.62
CA PHE A 333 0.88 -11.66 21.80
C PHE A 333 0.20 -12.14 20.50
N CYS A 334 0.74 -11.79 19.33
CA CYS A 334 0.20 -12.22 18.04
C CYS A 334 0.24 -13.74 17.87
N GLU A 335 1.34 -14.41 18.25
CA GLU A 335 1.42 -15.88 18.19
C GLU A 335 0.44 -16.56 19.16
N LYS A 336 0.30 -16.02 20.37
CA LYS A 336 -0.61 -16.52 21.39
C LYS A 336 -2.07 -16.40 20.93
N ILE A 337 -2.45 -15.26 20.37
CA ILE A 337 -3.78 -15.03 19.81
C ILE A 337 -4.05 -15.97 18.63
N THR A 338 -3.11 -16.14 17.70
CA THR A 338 -3.29 -17.01 16.54
C THR A 338 -3.60 -18.45 16.95
N ARG A 339 -2.96 -18.95 18.01
CA ARG A 339 -3.27 -20.27 18.57
C ARG A 339 -4.66 -20.30 19.20
N GLN A 340 -5.07 -19.23 19.88
CA GLN A 340 -6.38 -19.13 20.51
C GLN A 340 -7.51 -18.96 19.48
N PHE A 341 -7.31 -18.22 18.41
CA PHE A 341 -8.32 -18.01 17.36
C PHE A 341 -8.83 -19.30 16.73
N LYS A 342 -7.99 -20.32 16.59
CA LYS A 342 -8.40 -21.64 16.10
C LYS A 342 -9.39 -22.34 17.04
N ALA A 343 -9.38 -21.99 18.32
CA ALA A 343 -10.22 -22.59 19.37
C ALA A 343 -11.45 -21.74 19.74
N LEU A 344 -11.56 -20.50 19.23
CA LEU A 344 -12.65 -19.58 19.57
C LEU A 344 -13.99 -20.12 19.09
N LYS A 345 -14.96 -20.22 20.00
CA LYS A 345 -16.34 -20.64 19.72
C LYS A 345 -17.34 -19.49 19.83
N THR A 346 -16.89 -18.31 20.26
CA THR A 346 -17.74 -17.14 20.46
C THR A 346 -18.17 -16.52 19.12
N PRO A 347 -19.45 -16.09 18.99
CA PRO A 347 -19.95 -15.47 17.77
C PRO A 347 -19.27 -14.13 17.47
N LEU A 348 -18.97 -13.32 18.49
CA LEU A 348 -18.30 -12.03 18.35
C LEU A 348 -16.90 -12.06 18.97
N ASN A 349 -15.89 -11.68 18.19
CA ASN A 349 -14.51 -11.64 18.63
C ASN A 349 -13.94 -10.25 18.32
N ILE A 350 -13.59 -9.49 19.35
CA ILE A 350 -13.12 -8.12 19.24
C ILE A 350 -11.61 -8.09 19.46
N VAL A 351 -10.86 -7.52 18.54
CA VAL A 351 -9.40 -7.47 18.58
C VAL A 351 -8.95 -6.03 18.34
N ILE A 352 -8.19 -5.48 19.28
CA ILE A 352 -7.62 -4.16 19.20
C ILE A 352 -6.13 -4.27 18.89
N LEU A 353 -5.68 -3.63 17.83
CA LEU A 353 -4.28 -3.56 17.43
C LEU A 353 -3.78 -2.12 17.61
N ASN A 354 -2.87 -1.91 18.56
CA ASN A 354 -2.32 -0.58 18.89
C ASN A 354 -0.97 -0.31 18.21
N PHE A 355 -0.45 -1.21 17.38
CA PHE A 355 0.88 -1.08 16.80
C PHE A 355 1.07 0.24 16.03
N ILE A 356 0.11 0.59 15.17
CA ILE A 356 0.19 1.82 14.35
C ILE A 356 0.13 3.08 15.23
N ASP A 357 -0.69 3.06 16.27
CA ASP A 357 -0.75 4.17 17.24
C ASP A 357 0.59 4.34 17.97
N MET A 358 1.18 3.25 18.46
CA MET A 358 2.51 3.27 19.08
C MET A 358 3.59 3.77 18.11
N LEU A 359 3.52 3.37 16.84
CA LEU A 359 4.44 3.84 15.79
C LEU A 359 4.30 5.35 15.58
N SER A 360 3.07 5.85 15.55
CA SER A 360 2.77 7.28 15.41
C SER A 360 3.34 8.11 16.57
N HIS A 361 3.14 7.64 17.81
CA HIS A 361 3.74 8.28 18.99
C HIS A 361 5.27 8.24 18.94
N SER A 362 5.86 7.11 18.55
CA SER A 362 7.32 6.97 18.41
C SER A 362 7.92 7.94 17.38
N ARG A 363 7.18 8.26 16.30
CA ARG A 363 7.59 9.28 15.30
C ARG A 363 7.77 10.66 15.94
N THR A 364 6.98 10.99 16.94
CA THR A 364 7.07 12.26 17.67
C THR A 364 8.21 12.26 18.70
N ASP A 365 8.39 11.17 19.41
CA ASP A 365 9.24 11.11 20.60
C ASP A 365 10.68 10.67 20.28
N SER A 366 10.91 9.87 19.25
CA SER A 366 12.21 9.34 18.87
C SER A 366 12.84 10.09 17.70
N LYS A 367 14.08 10.59 17.88
CA LYS A 367 14.85 11.20 16.78
C LYS A 367 15.09 10.23 15.64
N MET A 368 15.43 8.98 15.95
CA MET A 368 15.66 7.91 14.96
C MET A 368 14.40 7.66 14.14
N MET A 369 13.24 7.60 14.78
CA MET A 369 11.96 7.40 14.06
C MET A 369 11.59 8.59 13.18
N ARG A 370 11.90 9.82 13.59
CA ARG A 370 11.73 11.01 12.75
C ARG A 370 12.61 10.99 11.51
N GLU A 371 13.82 10.42 11.61
CA GLU A 371 14.72 10.28 10.47
C GLU A 371 14.27 9.14 9.52
N LEU A 372 13.76 8.03 10.05
CA LEU A 372 13.25 6.89 9.27
C LEU A 372 11.89 7.17 8.63
N ALA A 373 11.03 7.92 9.30
CA ALA A 373 9.69 8.29 8.84
C ALA A 373 9.61 9.81 8.59
N ASN A 374 10.56 10.33 7.80
CA ASN A 374 10.72 11.76 7.54
C ASN A 374 9.60 12.38 6.70
N ASP A 375 8.93 11.58 5.91
CA ASP A 375 7.76 11.94 5.10
C ASP A 375 6.64 10.89 5.23
N ASP A 376 5.50 11.15 4.61
CA ASP A 376 4.33 10.28 4.71
C ASP A 376 4.51 8.95 3.96
N ALA A 377 5.29 8.90 2.88
CA ALA A 377 5.59 7.68 2.15
C ALA A 377 6.48 6.75 2.99
N ALA A 378 7.54 7.29 3.59
CA ALA A 378 8.40 6.54 4.51
C ALA A 378 7.62 6.03 5.73
N TYR A 379 6.72 6.87 6.30
CA TYR A 379 5.86 6.47 7.40
C TYR A 379 4.89 5.33 7.02
N ARG A 380 4.27 5.41 5.83
CA ARG A 380 3.43 4.33 5.31
C ARG A 380 4.19 3.02 5.19
N SER A 381 5.41 3.06 4.66
CA SER A 381 6.24 1.87 4.46
C SER A 381 6.57 1.13 5.77
N LEU A 382 6.56 1.81 6.91
CA LEU A 382 6.76 1.16 8.22
C LEU A 382 5.56 0.33 8.68
N THR A 383 4.43 0.37 7.99
CA THR A 383 3.25 -0.45 8.30
C THR A 383 3.23 -1.80 7.59
N LEU A 384 4.13 -2.00 6.63
CA LEU A 384 4.36 -3.25 5.91
C LEU A 384 5.35 -4.13 6.66
#